data_f803afb637f6485067ff793a90d0aa4f
#
_entry.id   f803afb637f6485067ff793a90d0aa4f
#
_cell.length_a   1.000
_cell.length_b   1.000
_cell.length_c   1.000
_cell.angle_alpha   90.00
_cell.angle_beta   90.00
_cell.angle_gamma   90.00
#
_symmetry.space_group_name_H-M   'P 1'
#
loop_
_entity.id
_entity.type
_entity.pdbx_description
1 polymer ?
#
loop_
_entity_poly.entity_id
_entity_poly.type
_entity_poly.pdbx_seq_one_letter_code
_entity_poly.pdbx_strand_id
1 'polypeptide(L)'
;MPQAIPAGGALGGSTNRALDGRRLGLALGMLVLPQYVALGAPSVALPAIGRALAVPFGATAWILAAWSLTSALAMPVAGRLMARRSPVRVLVAGVVALAAGSALAGTGPTLPVVIVGRLIGGAGAGATVIAVFAVAGALPGRERIRALGIIAAAGATASACGTLVGGAVTAWLGWRAVLAIPVLALPLLPAALTDRRTFTETGERNDSSGRLDLVGAAALSVLAGSLITLLQAHSVGLPAPVTLAIAAAGALAAVGLWWRMRRLPDGFVPRRVIAARGFLPAGLVGGTIFAGYYGVLFLAPSLIEQVTGGGALEAGALLVPAAACSVPAGRLVGALTDRFASWQVSAGLAAFTVVGVLVVAAFHGPIPVVAGTALAVCGFAGAQAVLVGLAPELVAARDRDTAQGLLSFMIFLGGGIGPAAVAGLSTIAPERVGLAVLAAIPLAGLALSLTRPPITH
;
A
#
# COMPACT_ATOMS: atom_id res chain seq x y z
N MET A 1 -11.21 -66.59 -30.25
CA MET A 1 -11.75 -66.39 -28.93
C MET A 1 -11.07 -65.13 -28.26
N PRO A 2 -11.73 -64.00 -28.17
CA PRO A 2 -11.20 -62.85 -27.47
C PRO A 2 -11.59 -62.93 -25.99
N GLN A 3 -10.62 -62.78 -25.13
CA GLN A 3 -10.79 -62.74 -23.66
C GLN A 3 -11.49 -61.46 -23.24
N ALA A 4 -12.57 -61.61 -22.47
CA ALA A 4 -13.32 -60.55 -21.84
C ALA A 4 -12.48 -59.87 -20.76
N ILE A 5 -12.41 -58.50 -20.79
CA ILE A 5 -11.91 -57.66 -19.75
C ILE A 5 -13.01 -57.52 -18.69
N PRO A 6 -12.77 -57.81 -17.41
CA PRO A 6 -13.76 -57.60 -16.38
C PRO A 6 -13.98 -56.10 -16.13
N ALA A 7 -15.20 -55.63 -16.27
CA ALA A 7 -15.68 -54.37 -15.76
C ALA A 7 -15.61 -54.40 -14.22
N GLY A 8 -14.56 -53.84 -13.69
CA GLY A 8 -14.30 -53.75 -12.26
C GLY A 8 -14.46 -52.33 -11.71
N GLY A 9 -15.50 -52.20 -10.91
CA GLY A 9 -15.45 -51.35 -9.73
C GLY A 9 -15.52 -49.84 -9.95
N ALA A 10 -16.71 -49.31 -9.97
CA ALA A 10 -16.98 -47.97 -9.49
C ALA A 10 -16.46 -47.80 -8.06
N LEU A 11 -15.21 -47.44 -7.91
CA LEU A 11 -14.70 -47.02 -6.60
C LEU A 11 -15.15 -45.58 -6.35
N GLY A 12 -15.79 -45.50 -5.22
CA GLY A 12 -16.46 -44.39 -4.58
C GLY A 12 -15.86 -43.03 -4.85
N GLY A 13 -16.75 -42.12 -5.15
CA GLY A 13 -16.48 -40.70 -5.22
C GLY A 13 -15.79 -40.19 -3.98
N SER A 14 -14.48 -39.99 -4.06
CA SER A 14 -13.88 -38.90 -3.34
C SER A 14 -14.49 -37.65 -3.97
N THR A 15 -15.48 -37.07 -3.31
CA THR A 15 -15.91 -35.71 -3.56
C THR A 15 -14.72 -34.83 -3.29
N ASN A 16 -13.86 -34.72 -4.30
CA ASN A 16 -12.88 -33.69 -4.43
C ASN A 16 -13.70 -32.38 -4.44
N ARG A 17 -13.92 -31.80 -3.24
CA ARG A 17 -14.49 -30.47 -3.15
C ARG A 17 -13.51 -29.59 -3.90
N ALA A 18 -13.83 -29.36 -5.17
CA ALA A 18 -13.10 -28.42 -6.00
C ALA A 18 -12.93 -27.14 -5.17
N LEU A 19 -11.68 -26.70 -5.04
CA LEU A 19 -11.36 -25.49 -4.29
C LEU A 19 -12.22 -24.36 -4.82
N ASP A 20 -13.22 -23.92 -4.05
CA ASP A 20 -14.17 -22.89 -4.47
C ASP A 20 -13.49 -21.53 -4.32
N GLY A 21 -12.87 -21.06 -5.42
CA GLY A 21 -12.21 -19.76 -5.48
C GLY A 21 -13.12 -18.60 -5.12
N ARG A 22 -14.46 -18.78 -5.25
CA ARG A 22 -15.43 -17.79 -4.78
C ARG A 22 -15.45 -17.72 -3.25
N ARG A 23 -15.55 -18.85 -2.57
CA ARG A 23 -15.59 -18.91 -1.09
C ARG A 23 -14.30 -18.40 -0.49
N LEU A 24 -13.16 -18.88 -0.99
CA LEU A 24 -11.86 -18.42 -0.53
C LEU A 24 -11.64 -16.94 -0.84
N GLY A 25 -12.00 -16.48 -2.04
CA GLY A 25 -11.93 -15.08 -2.43
C GLY A 25 -12.77 -14.18 -1.54
N LEU A 26 -13.98 -14.59 -1.17
CA LEU A 26 -14.83 -13.84 -0.23
C LEU A 26 -14.22 -13.80 1.18
N ALA A 27 -13.76 -14.93 1.71
CA ALA A 27 -13.15 -15.00 3.03
C ALA A 27 -11.88 -14.12 3.12
N LEU A 28 -10.98 -14.21 2.12
CA LEU A 28 -9.78 -13.40 2.05
C LEU A 28 -10.10 -11.91 1.77
N GLY A 29 -11.10 -11.64 0.92
CA GLY A 29 -11.58 -10.28 0.65
C GLY A 29 -12.15 -9.62 1.90
N MET A 30 -12.96 -10.32 2.68
CA MET A 30 -13.47 -9.83 3.97
C MET A 30 -12.34 -9.60 4.98
N LEU A 31 -11.33 -10.48 5.01
CA LEU A 31 -10.19 -10.37 5.92
C LEU A 31 -9.36 -9.10 5.66
N VAL A 32 -9.19 -8.72 4.39
CA VAL A 32 -8.40 -7.51 4.03
C VAL A 32 -9.23 -6.22 4.05
N LEU A 33 -10.56 -6.31 4.08
CA LEU A 33 -11.44 -5.14 4.03
C LEU A 33 -11.15 -4.12 5.13
N PRO A 34 -11.00 -4.48 6.44
CA PRO A 34 -10.73 -3.52 7.50
C PRO A 34 -9.43 -2.74 7.30
N GLN A 35 -8.39 -3.36 6.76
CA GLN A 35 -7.12 -2.67 6.51
C GLN A 35 -7.18 -1.75 5.30
N TYR A 36 -7.98 -2.06 4.25
CA TYR A 36 -8.19 -1.17 3.12
C TYR A 36 -9.03 0.05 3.52
N VAL A 37 -10.03 -0.11 4.37
CA VAL A 37 -10.73 1.02 5.01
C VAL A 37 -9.75 1.89 5.78
N ALA A 38 -8.83 1.28 6.54
CA ALA A 38 -7.83 2.00 7.35
C ALA A 38 -6.71 2.69 6.53
N LEU A 39 -6.71 2.60 5.22
CA LEU A 39 -5.86 3.44 4.36
C LEU A 39 -6.42 4.87 4.24
N GLY A 40 -7.73 5.01 4.05
CA GLY A 40 -8.39 6.32 3.90
C GLY A 40 -9.00 6.88 5.18
N ALA A 41 -9.56 6.02 6.03
CA ALA A 41 -10.29 6.44 7.23
C ALA A 41 -9.49 7.35 8.20
N PRO A 42 -8.20 7.09 8.48
CA PRO A 42 -7.45 7.95 9.40
C PRO A 42 -7.28 9.38 8.90
N SER A 43 -7.22 9.63 7.58
CA SER A 43 -7.02 10.98 7.03
C SER A 43 -8.09 11.96 7.50
N VAL A 44 -9.34 11.51 7.58
CA VAL A 44 -10.49 12.31 8.04
C VAL A 44 -10.47 12.52 9.55
N ALA A 45 -9.83 11.63 10.31
CA ALA A 45 -9.71 11.75 11.76
C ALA A 45 -8.52 12.63 12.22
N LEU A 46 -7.56 12.95 11.32
CA LEU A 46 -6.33 13.67 11.70
C LEU A 46 -6.57 15.00 12.40
N PRO A 47 -7.50 15.88 11.97
CA PRO A 47 -7.77 17.11 12.70
C PRO A 47 -8.26 16.86 14.13
N ALA A 48 -9.12 15.85 14.32
CA ALA A 48 -9.62 15.47 15.64
C ALA A 48 -8.49 14.89 16.52
N ILE A 49 -7.59 14.10 15.94
CA ILE A 49 -6.42 13.53 16.63
C ILE A 49 -5.48 14.67 17.09
N GLY A 50 -5.19 15.63 16.20
CA GLY A 50 -4.33 16.77 16.52
C GLY A 50 -4.87 17.57 17.71
N ARG A 51 -6.17 17.86 17.68
CA ARG A 51 -6.85 18.56 18.80
C ARG A 51 -6.83 17.73 20.09
N ALA A 52 -7.15 16.44 20.02
CA ALA A 52 -7.25 15.56 21.18
C ALA A 52 -5.91 15.27 21.86
N LEU A 53 -4.83 15.19 21.09
CA LEU A 53 -3.48 14.95 21.62
C LEU A 53 -2.68 16.25 21.84
N ALA A 54 -3.28 17.42 21.57
CA ALA A 54 -2.65 18.73 21.68
C ALA A 54 -1.33 18.82 20.90
N VAL A 55 -1.30 18.29 19.67
CA VAL A 55 -0.12 18.29 18.78
C VAL A 55 -0.40 19.11 17.51
N PRO A 56 0.63 19.73 16.90
CA PRO A 56 0.49 20.39 15.61
C PRO A 56 -0.09 19.45 14.56
N PHE A 57 -0.95 19.96 13.68
CA PHE A 57 -1.57 19.16 12.62
C PHE A 57 -0.53 18.44 11.74
N GLY A 58 0.58 19.12 11.40
CA GLY A 58 1.69 18.51 10.64
C GLY A 58 2.28 17.26 11.31
N ALA A 59 2.31 17.20 12.65
CA ALA A 59 2.80 16.02 13.36
C ALA A 59 1.88 14.80 13.18
N THR A 60 0.60 14.98 12.89
CA THR A 60 -0.34 13.88 12.62
C THR A 60 -0.05 13.15 11.32
N ALA A 61 0.73 13.73 10.39
CA ALA A 61 1.19 13.08 9.17
C ALA A 61 1.94 11.78 9.44
N TRP A 62 2.61 11.67 10.61
CA TRP A 62 3.26 10.43 11.04
C TRP A 62 2.30 9.24 11.12
N ILE A 63 1.02 9.46 11.38
CA ILE A 63 0.01 8.39 11.46
C ILE A 63 -0.15 7.69 10.12
N LEU A 64 -0.10 8.44 9.01
CA LEU A 64 -0.15 7.90 7.65
C LEU A 64 1.23 7.41 7.18
N ALA A 65 2.26 8.20 7.43
CA ALA A 65 3.62 7.90 6.99
C ALA A 65 4.19 6.64 7.65
N ALA A 66 4.01 6.46 8.97
CA ALA A 66 4.46 5.28 9.70
C ALA A 66 3.81 3.99 9.19
N TRP A 67 2.50 4.03 8.93
CA TRP A 67 1.78 2.89 8.35
C TRP A 67 2.30 2.55 6.96
N SER A 68 2.41 3.53 6.07
CA SER A 68 2.88 3.32 4.69
C SER A 68 4.31 2.80 4.66
N LEU A 69 5.21 3.37 5.48
CA LEU A 69 6.60 2.96 5.59
C LEU A 69 6.72 1.48 5.97
N THR A 70 6.09 1.08 7.07
CA THR A 70 6.23 -0.29 7.55
C THR A 70 5.45 -1.29 6.72
N SER A 71 4.32 -0.91 6.11
CA SER A 71 3.65 -1.74 5.11
C SER A 71 4.55 -1.99 3.91
N ALA A 72 5.20 -0.94 3.40
CA ALA A 72 6.15 -1.07 2.29
C ALA A 72 7.30 -2.03 2.63
N LEU A 73 7.94 -1.86 3.79
CA LEU A 73 9.06 -2.68 4.24
C LEU A 73 8.66 -4.13 4.50
N ALA A 74 7.46 -4.36 5.01
CA ALA A 74 6.98 -5.71 5.34
C ALA A 74 6.68 -6.55 4.09
N MET A 75 6.31 -5.94 2.95
CA MET A 75 5.97 -6.66 1.73
C MET A 75 7.11 -7.54 1.19
N PRO A 76 8.32 -7.01 0.91
CA PRO A 76 9.42 -7.85 0.43
C PRO A 76 9.93 -8.83 1.50
N VAL A 77 9.82 -8.48 2.80
CA VAL A 77 10.17 -9.39 3.90
C VAL A 77 9.21 -10.56 3.96
N ALA A 78 7.90 -10.31 3.89
CA ALA A 78 6.86 -11.33 3.90
C ALA A 78 6.99 -12.27 2.70
N GLY A 79 7.23 -11.74 1.49
CA GLY A 79 7.46 -12.54 0.28
C GLY A 79 8.61 -13.53 0.46
N ARG A 80 9.74 -13.08 1.01
CA ARG A 80 10.88 -13.96 1.29
C ARG A 80 10.65 -14.93 2.44
N LEU A 81 9.85 -14.53 3.43
CA LEU A 81 9.50 -15.39 4.55
C LEU A 81 8.60 -16.56 4.09
N MET A 82 7.70 -16.30 3.14
CA MET A 82 6.83 -17.34 2.54
C MET A 82 7.61 -18.37 1.71
N ALA A 83 8.76 -18.04 1.15
CA ALA A 83 9.64 -19.01 0.51
C ALA A 83 10.19 -20.06 1.50
N ARG A 84 10.14 -19.79 2.81
CA ARG A 84 10.66 -20.65 3.88
C ARG A 84 9.60 -21.14 4.84
N ARG A 85 8.49 -20.44 4.96
CA ARG A 85 7.40 -20.74 5.87
C ARG A 85 6.09 -20.80 5.10
N SER A 86 5.15 -21.58 5.59
CA SER A 86 3.81 -21.62 5.01
C SER A 86 3.21 -20.21 4.90
N PRO A 87 2.61 -19.84 3.75
CA PRO A 87 1.89 -18.57 3.58
C PRO A 87 0.86 -18.31 4.69
N VAL A 88 0.23 -19.37 5.20
CA VAL A 88 -0.71 -19.28 6.32
C VAL A 88 -0.06 -18.74 7.60
N ARG A 89 1.16 -19.17 7.92
CA ARG A 89 1.85 -18.67 9.13
C ARG A 89 2.17 -17.19 8.99
N VAL A 90 2.55 -16.75 7.79
CA VAL A 90 2.80 -15.33 7.50
C VAL A 90 1.49 -14.55 7.58
N LEU A 91 0.39 -15.10 7.05
CA LEU A 91 -0.95 -14.50 7.13
C LEU A 91 -1.39 -14.31 8.59
N VAL A 92 -1.32 -15.38 9.40
CA VAL A 92 -1.70 -15.32 10.82
C VAL A 92 -0.86 -14.31 11.58
N ALA A 93 0.47 -14.35 11.43
CA ALA A 93 1.36 -13.40 12.07
C ALA A 93 1.09 -11.95 11.61
N GLY A 94 0.80 -11.76 10.32
CA GLY A 94 0.43 -10.47 9.75
C GLY A 94 -0.86 -9.92 10.36
N VAL A 95 -1.92 -10.72 10.43
CA VAL A 95 -3.22 -10.31 11.00
C VAL A 95 -3.10 -10.04 12.50
N VAL A 96 -2.35 -10.86 13.25
CA VAL A 96 -2.11 -10.61 14.68
C VAL A 96 -1.33 -9.30 14.89
N ALA A 97 -0.28 -9.06 14.13
CA ALA A 97 0.49 -7.80 14.20
C ALA A 97 -0.38 -6.59 13.80
N LEU A 98 -1.21 -6.74 12.74
CA LEU A 98 -2.16 -5.73 12.29
C LEU A 98 -3.14 -5.35 13.42
N ALA A 99 -3.76 -6.36 14.05
CA ALA A 99 -4.72 -6.15 15.12
C ALA A 99 -4.07 -5.56 16.38
N ALA A 100 -2.93 -6.11 16.81
CA ALA A 100 -2.21 -5.63 17.98
C ALA A 100 -1.73 -4.17 17.81
N GLY A 101 -1.15 -3.86 16.65
CA GLY A 101 -0.71 -2.49 16.33
C GLY A 101 -1.87 -1.51 16.26
N SER A 102 -3.01 -1.92 15.67
CA SER A 102 -4.20 -1.08 15.57
C SER A 102 -4.89 -0.89 16.93
N ALA A 103 -4.91 -1.90 17.78
CA ALA A 103 -5.38 -1.77 19.16
C ALA A 103 -4.50 -0.78 19.96
N LEU A 104 -3.17 -0.92 19.85
CA LEU A 104 -2.22 0.00 20.48
C LEU A 104 -2.41 1.44 19.98
N ALA A 105 -2.60 1.63 18.66
CA ALA A 105 -2.85 2.96 18.10
C ALA A 105 -4.18 3.55 18.58
N GLY A 106 -5.24 2.74 18.67
CA GLY A 106 -6.56 3.18 19.13
C GLY A 106 -6.62 3.51 20.64
N THR A 107 -5.79 2.85 21.44
CA THR A 107 -5.72 3.09 22.89
C THR A 107 -4.62 4.07 23.30
N GLY A 108 -3.76 4.48 22.37
CA GLY A 108 -2.59 5.32 22.64
C GLY A 108 -2.93 6.66 23.27
N PRO A 109 -2.36 6.99 24.47
CA PRO A 109 -2.60 8.26 25.14
C PRO A 109 -1.80 9.42 24.54
N THR A 110 -0.72 9.14 23.81
CA THR A 110 0.19 10.12 23.22
C THR A 110 0.50 9.79 21.76
N LEU A 111 0.89 10.79 20.98
CA LEU A 111 1.24 10.59 19.57
C LEU A 111 2.36 9.55 19.35
N PRO A 112 3.45 9.50 20.13
CA PRO A 112 4.46 8.45 19.98
C PRO A 112 3.90 7.03 20.12
N VAL A 113 3.00 6.78 21.08
CA VAL A 113 2.36 5.47 21.25
C VAL A 113 1.49 5.13 20.05
N VAL A 114 0.72 6.10 19.55
CA VAL A 114 -0.07 5.95 18.31
C VAL A 114 0.83 5.60 17.14
N ILE A 115 1.97 6.29 16.98
CA ILE A 115 2.94 6.02 15.90
C ILE A 115 3.50 4.61 16.02
N VAL A 116 3.90 4.16 17.22
CA VAL A 116 4.39 2.77 17.43
C VAL A 116 3.31 1.77 17.04
N GLY A 117 2.05 1.99 17.43
CA GLY A 117 0.93 1.17 17.00
C GLY A 117 0.77 1.14 15.48
N ARG A 118 0.91 2.29 14.82
CA ARG A 118 0.86 2.41 13.34
C ARG A 118 2.03 1.68 12.66
N LEU A 119 3.24 1.72 13.24
CA LEU A 119 4.40 0.97 12.72
C LEU A 119 4.15 -0.54 12.78
N ILE A 120 3.67 -1.05 13.91
CA ILE A 120 3.37 -2.48 14.09
C ILE A 120 2.21 -2.89 13.17
N GLY A 121 1.11 -2.12 13.18
CA GLY A 121 -0.08 -2.39 12.36
C GLY A 121 0.21 -2.34 10.87
N GLY A 122 1.02 -1.37 10.42
CA GLY A 122 1.45 -1.26 9.03
C GLY A 122 2.30 -2.46 8.59
N ALA A 123 3.24 -2.91 9.42
CA ALA A 123 4.01 -4.12 9.11
C ALA A 123 3.10 -5.34 8.98
N GLY A 124 2.10 -5.47 9.88
CA GLY A 124 1.07 -6.51 9.80
C GLY A 124 0.23 -6.41 8.53
N ALA A 125 -0.15 -5.20 8.11
CA ALA A 125 -0.92 -4.96 6.89
C ALA A 125 -0.15 -5.39 5.64
N GLY A 126 1.11 -4.98 5.51
CA GLY A 126 1.96 -5.37 4.37
C GLY A 126 2.15 -6.87 4.27
N ALA A 127 2.40 -7.55 5.40
CA ALA A 127 2.53 -9.01 5.45
C ALA A 127 1.21 -9.71 5.07
N THR A 128 0.07 -9.21 5.57
CA THR A 128 -1.27 -9.75 5.29
C THR A 128 -1.61 -9.66 3.81
N VAL A 129 -1.38 -8.51 3.17
CA VAL A 129 -1.66 -8.31 1.73
C VAL A 129 -0.89 -9.32 0.89
N ILE A 130 0.42 -9.44 1.09
CA ILE A 130 1.25 -10.34 0.30
C ILE A 130 0.85 -11.80 0.54
N ALA A 131 0.55 -12.18 1.79
CA ALA A 131 0.12 -13.54 2.12
C ALA A 131 -1.24 -13.88 1.49
N VAL A 132 -2.21 -12.95 1.50
CA VAL A 132 -3.53 -13.12 0.87
C VAL A 132 -3.39 -13.34 -0.64
N PHE A 133 -2.57 -12.53 -1.32
CA PHE A 133 -2.32 -12.70 -2.75
C PHE A 133 -1.59 -14.00 -3.07
N ALA A 134 -0.64 -14.43 -2.21
CA ALA A 134 0.05 -15.71 -2.39
C ALA A 134 -0.90 -16.90 -2.24
N VAL A 135 -1.78 -16.88 -1.23
CA VAL A 135 -2.79 -17.91 -1.00
C VAL A 135 -3.77 -17.98 -2.17
N ALA A 136 -4.33 -16.85 -2.62
CA ALA A 136 -5.24 -16.81 -3.76
C ALA A 136 -4.52 -17.21 -5.06
N GLY A 137 -3.25 -16.82 -5.19
CA GLY A 137 -2.40 -17.12 -6.36
C GLY A 137 -2.09 -18.61 -6.55
N ALA A 138 -2.19 -19.40 -5.48
CA ALA A 138 -1.96 -20.85 -5.49
C ALA A 138 -3.14 -21.65 -6.06
N LEU A 139 -4.31 -21.05 -6.23
CA LEU A 139 -5.46 -21.70 -6.84
C LEU A 139 -5.23 -21.98 -8.32
N PRO A 140 -5.81 -23.07 -8.89
CA PRO A 140 -5.66 -23.40 -10.30
C PRO A 140 -6.57 -22.54 -11.20
N GLY A 141 -6.08 -22.19 -12.38
CA GLY A 141 -6.83 -21.68 -13.53
C GLY A 141 -7.88 -20.59 -13.20
N ARG A 142 -9.14 -20.86 -13.51
CA ARG A 142 -10.25 -19.92 -13.35
C ARG A 142 -10.56 -19.55 -11.88
N GLU A 143 -10.32 -20.47 -10.95
CA GLU A 143 -10.59 -20.22 -9.53
C GLU A 143 -9.60 -19.19 -8.94
N ARG A 144 -8.35 -19.19 -9.41
CA ARG A 144 -7.36 -18.14 -9.09
C ARG A 144 -7.85 -16.77 -9.54
N ILE A 145 -8.26 -16.66 -10.82
CA ILE A 145 -8.73 -15.37 -11.38
C ILE A 145 -9.94 -14.87 -10.62
N ARG A 146 -10.87 -15.77 -10.29
CA ARG A 146 -12.08 -15.44 -9.53
C ARG A 146 -11.75 -14.95 -8.12
N ALA A 147 -10.88 -15.66 -7.39
CA ALA A 147 -10.48 -15.27 -6.04
C ALA A 147 -9.77 -13.91 -6.03
N LEU A 148 -8.78 -13.71 -6.89
CA LEU A 148 -8.04 -12.45 -7.01
C LEU A 148 -8.97 -11.29 -7.41
N GLY A 149 -9.94 -11.53 -8.30
CA GLY A 149 -10.93 -10.53 -8.69
C GLY A 149 -11.83 -10.11 -7.53
N ILE A 150 -12.27 -11.05 -6.68
CA ILE A 150 -13.09 -10.75 -5.49
C ILE A 150 -12.28 -9.95 -4.46
N ILE A 151 -11.01 -10.36 -4.20
CA ILE A 151 -10.13 -9.64 -3.27
C ILE A 151 -9.88 -8.21 -3.76
N ALA A 152 -9.62 -8.03 -5.05
CA ALA A 152 -9.42 -6.72 -5.65
C ALA A 152 -10.68 -5.85 -5.55
N ALA A 153 -11.86 -6.42 -5.82
CA ALA A 153 -13.13 -5.71 -5.69
C ALA A 153 -13.42 -5.29 -4.24
N ALA A 154 -13.16 -6.19 -3.27
CA ALA A 154 -13.29 -5.87 -1.85
C ALA A 154 -12.35 -4.72 -1.44
N GLY A 155 -11.09 -4.76 -1.88
CA GLY A 155 -10.12 -3.70 -1.63
C GLY A 155 -10.53 -2.35 -2.23
N ALA A 156 -10.99 -2.34 -3.48
CA ALA A 156 -11.45 -1.12 -4.16
C ALA A 156 -12.68 -0.50 -3.45
N THR A 157 -13.67 -1.34 -3.09
CA THR A 157 -14.87 -0.90 -2.37
C THR A 157 -14.51 -0.36 -0.99
N ALA A 158 -13.66 -1.07 -0.24
CA ALA A 158 -13.23 -0.65 1.09
C ALA A 158 -12.45 0.67 1.05
N SER A 159 -11.57 0.83 0.07
CA SER A 159 -10.82 2.08 -0.15
C SER A 159 -11.75 3.24 -0.50
N ALA A 160 -12.75 3.00 -1.36
CA ALA A 160 -13.73 4.02 -1.74
C ALA A 160 -14.61 4.46 -0.57
N CYS A 161 -14.98 3.53 0.32
CA CYS A 161 -15.78 3.84 1.50
C CYS A 161 -14.93 4.34 2.70
N GLY A 162 -13.61 4.26 2.62
CA GLY A 162 -12.71 4.51 3.74
C GLY A 162 -12.91 5.87 4.40
N THR A 163 -12.99 6.95 3.62
CA THR A 163 -13.18 8.32 4.13
C THR A 163 -14.54 8.52 4.78
N LEU A 164 -15.62 7.98 4.18
CA LEU A 164 -16.95 8.05 4.77
C LEU A 164 -17.01 7.28 6.08
N VAL A 165 -16.52 6.04 6.09
CA VAL A 165 -16.47 5.21 7.32
C VAL A 165 -15.62 5.92 8.37
N GLY A 166 -14.46 6.48 7.98
CA GLY A 166 -13.61 7.25 8.88
C GLY A 166 -14.32 8.47 9.47
N GLY A 167 -15.04 9.21 8.64
CA GLY A 167 -15.84 10.36 9.08
C GLY A 167 -16.96 9.97 10.05
N ALA A 168 -17.75 8.97 9.70
CA ALA A 168 -18.83 8.46 10.53
C ALA A 168 -18.34 7.89 11.88
N VAL A 169 -17.32 7.04 11.83
CA VAL A 169 -16.72 6.46 13.05
C VAL A 169 -16.09 7.55 13.91
N THR A 170 -15.43 8.55 13.32
CA THR A 170 -14.86 9.68 14.07
C THR A 170 -15.96 10.48 14.78
N ALA A 171 -17.08 10.73 14.10
CA ALA A 171 -18.19 11.52 14.65
C ALA A 171 -18.92 10.80 15.78
N TRP A 172 -19.14 9.50 15.69
CA TRP A 172 -19.97 8.74 16.65
C TRP A 172 -19.18 8.00 17.71
N LEU A 173 -18.01 7.47 17.37
CA LEU A 173 -17.19 6.63 18.27
C LEU A 173 -15.83 7.27 18.60
N GLY A 174 -15.52 8.39 17.96
CA GLY A 174 -14.26 9.10 18.13
C GLY A 174 -13.10 8.53 17.28
N TRP A 175 -12.04 9.31 17.17
CA TRP A 175 -10.87 9.00 16.35
C TRP A 175 -10.14 7.69 16.76
N ARG A 176 -10.21 7.32 18.04
CA ARG A 176 -9.60 6.09 18.56
C ARG A 176 -10.18 4.85 17.88
N ALA A 177 -11.49 4.82 17.70
CA ALA A 177 -12.17 3.74 17.00
C ALA A 177 -11.75 3.62 15.54
N VAL A 178 -11.49 4.74 14.86
CA VAL A 178 -10.97 4.73 13.47
C VAL A 178 -9.63 4.01 13.37
N LEU A 179 -8.71 4.28 14.29
CA LEU A 179 -7.40 3.62 14.30
C LEU A 179 -7.49 2.14 14.70
N ALA A 180 -8.54 1.75 15.42
CA ALA A 180 -8.79 0.39 15.84
C ALA A 180 -9.55 -0.46 14.78
N ILE A 181 -10.10 0.13 13.70
CA ILE A 181 -10.84 -0.61 12.66
C ILE A 181 -10.15 -1.90 12.22
N PRO A 182 -8.82 -1.93 11.97
CA PRO A 182 -8.16 -3.14 11.51
C PRO A 182 -8.13 -4.30 12.52
N VAL A 183 -8.47 -4.07 13.79
CA VAL A 183 -8.66 -5.14 14.79
C VAL A 183 -9.74 -6.12 14.34
N LEU A 184 -10.73 -5.64 13.56
CA LEU A 184 -11.80 -6.46 13.00
C LEU A 184 -11.31 -7.56 12.04
N ALA A 185 -10.07 -7.49 11.56
CA ALA A 185 -9.47 -8.58 10.78
C ALA A 185 -9.25 -9.84 11.64
N LEU A 186 -9.05 -9.71 12.96
CA LEU A 186 -8.75 -10.85 13.83
C LEU A 186 -9.92 -11.85 13.93
N PRO A 187 -11.17 -11.44 14.21
CA PRO A 187 -12.30 -12.36 14.23
C PRO A 187 -12.66 -12.94 12.84
N LEU A 188 -12.21 -12.32 11.75
CA LEU A 188 -12.42 -12.82 10.39
C LEU A 188 -11.38 -13.88 9.99
N LEU A 189 -10.25 -13.97 10.69
CA LEU A 189 -9.17 -14.89 10.39
C LEU A 189 -9.60 -16.38 10.38
N PRO A 190 -10.39 -16.91 11.33
CA PRO A 190 -10.84 -18.29 11.30
C PRO A 190 -11.61 -18.66 10.03
N ALA A 191 -12.46 -17.75 9.52
CA ALA A 191 -13.21 -17.97 8.28
C ALA A 191 -12.28 -18.10 7.08
N ALA A 192 -11.17 -17.34 7.04
CA ALA A 192 -10.15 -17.44 6.01
C ALA A 192 -9.32 -18.73 6.10
N LEU A 193 -9.25 -19.37 7.28
CA LEU A 193 -8.47 -20.57 7.55
C LEU A 193 -9.27 -21.87 7.47
N THR A 194 -10.57 -21.84 7.24
CA THR A 194 -11.45 -23.04 7.25
C THR A 194 -11.06 -24.06 6.19
N ASP A 195 -10.46 -23.67 5.11
CA ASP A 195 -10.02 -24.57 4.04
C ASP A 195 -8.52 -24.92 4.16
N ARG A 196 -8.16 -25.55 5.30
CA ARG A 196 -6.76 -25.89 5.62
C ARG A 196 -6.06 -26.78 4.57
N ARG A 197 -6.80 -27.54 3.77
CA ARG A 197 -6.22 -28.44 2.74
C ARG A 197 -5.58 -27.68 1.59
N THR A 198 -6.14 -26.53 1.22
CA THR A 198 -5.55 -25.62 0.20
C THR A 198 -4.16 -25.13 0.60
N PHE A 199 -3.89 -25.09 1.91
CA PHE A 199 -2.69 -24.50 2.45
C PHE A 199 -1.54 -25.49 2.66
N THR A 200 -1.84 -26.80 2.71
CA THR A 200 -0.83 -27.85 2.92
C THR A 200 -0.18 -28.29 1.60
N GLU A 201 -0.90 -28.20 0.50
CA GLU A 201 -0.39 -28.65 -0.83
C GLU A 201 0.47 -27.59 -1.54
N THR A 202 0.40 -26.32 -1.13
CA THR A 202 1.20 -25.23 -1.70
C THR A 202 2.63 -25.20 -1.19
N GLY A 203 3.02 -26.18 -0.43
CA GLY A 203 4.35 -26.29 0.18
C GLY A 203 5.40 -27.01 -0.69
N GLU A 204 5.39 -26.92 -2.01
CA GLU A 204 6.61 -27.18 -2.76
C GLU A 204 7.65 -26.15 -2.34
N ARG A 205 8.46 -26.58 -1.39
CA ARG A 205 9.67 -25.87 -0.96
C ARG A 205 10.55 -25.64 -2.19
N ASN A 206 10.44 -24.44 -2.73
CA ASN A 206 11.56 -23.96 -3.51
C ASN A 206 12.73 -23.86 -2.51
N ASP A 207 13.67 -24.78 -2.63
CA ASP A 207 14.94 -24.82 -1.88
C ASP A 207 15.82 -23.61 -2.23
N SER A 208 15.26 -22.41 -2.13
CA SER A 208 16.05 -21.19 -2.15
C SER A 208 16.75 -21.08 -0.78
N SER A 209 17.82 -21.86 -0.66
CA SER A 209 18.71 -21.97 0.52
C SER A 209 19.46 -20.67 0.86
N GLY A 210 19.12 -19.55 0.22
CA GLY A 210 19.71 -18.25 0.49
C GLY A 210 19.28 -17.74 1.88
N ARG A 211 20.24 -17.44 2.78
CA ARG A 211 19.99 -16.75 4.06
C ARG A 211 19.20 -15.46 3.83
N LEU A 212 18.20 -15.18 4.70
CA LEU A 212 17.55 -13.87 4.71
C LEU A 212 18.63 -12.81 4.93
N ASP A 213 18.80 -11.92 3.98
CA ASP A 213 19.71 -10.80 4.11
C ASP A 213 19.08 -9.73 5.02
N LEU A 214 19.16 -10.00 6.34
CA LEU A 214 18.64 -9.10 7.37
C LEU A 214 19.35 -7.76 7.37
N VAL A 215 20.65 -7.75 7.02
CA VAL A 215 21.43 -6.51 6.98
C VAL A 215 20.97 -5.63 5.81
N GLY A 216 20.71 -6.23 4.63
CA GLY A 216 20.15 -5.48 3.49
C GLY A 216 18.74 -4.96 3.78
N ALA A 217 17.89 -5.76 4.44
CA ALA A 217 16.57 -5.34 4.88
C ALA A 217 16.66 -4.18 5.90
N ALA A 218 17.52 -4.29 6.90
CA ALA A 218 17.73 -3.24 7.89
C ALA A 218 18.28 -1.94 7.26
N ALA A 219 19.24 -2.04 6.34
CA ALA A 219 19.77 -0.88 5.63
C ALA A 219 18.69 -0.17 4.81
N LEU A 220 17.83 -0.93 4.09
CA LEU A 220 16.71 -0.37 3.36
C LEU A 220 15.71 0.31 4.30
N SER A 221 15.45 -0.30 5.46
CA SER A 221 14.54 0.25 6.48
C SER A 221 15.08 1.56 7.08
N VAL A 222 16.36 1.60 7.40
CA VAL A 222 17.02 2.81 7.92
C VAL A 222 16.99 3.92 6.86
N LEU A 223 17.31 3.60 5.60
CA LEU A 223 17.28 4.56 4.51
C LEU A 223 15.89 5.18 4.31
N ALA A 224 14.85 4.33 4.19
CA ALA A 224 13.48 4.78 3.99
C ALA A 224 12.94 5.54 5.21
N GLY A 225 13.22 5.04 6.42
CA GLY A 225 12.83 5.70 7.68
C GLY A 225 13.50 7.05 7.85
N SER A 226 14.81 7.15 7.56
CA SER A 226 15.55 8.43 7.60
C SER A 226 14.96 9.43 6.61
N LEU A 227 14.64 9.01 5.38
CA LEU A 227 14.04 9.89 4.37
C LEU A 227 12.72 10.50 4.87
N ILE A 228 11.79 9.68 5.36
CA ILE A 228 10.50 10.14 5.87
C ILE A 228 10.67 11.02 7.10
N THR A 229 11.58 10.66 8.02
CA THR A 229 11.84 11.45 9.23
C THR A 229 12.43 12.82 8.89
N LEU A 230 13.37 12.88 7.94
CA LEU A 230 13.96 14.13 7.50
C LEU A 230 12.95 15.07 6.86
N LEU A 231 12.02 14.54 6.05
CA LEU A 231 10.94 15.32 5.45
C LEU A 231 10.02 15.94 6.52
N GLN A 232 9.88 15.30 7.67
CA GLN A 232 9.04 15.76 8.78
C GLN A 232 9.83 16.38 9.94
N ALA A 233 11.16 16.52 9.84
CA ALA A 233 12.01 16.97 10.94
C ALA A 233 11.55 18.30 11.54
N HIS A 234 11.16 19.25 10.68
CA HIS A 234 10.64 20.55 11.08
C HIS A 234 9.26 20.47 11.74
N SER A 235 8.36 19.64 11.24
CA SER A 235 6.98 19.54 11.75
C SER A 235 6.91 18.95 13.16
N VAL A 236 7.91 18.17 13.57
CA VAL A 236 8.04 17.62 14.94
C VAL A 236 9.08 18.33 15.79
N GLY A 237 9.69 19.40 15.29
CA GLY A 237 10.66 20.20 16.05
C GLY A 237 11.94 19.45 16.42
N LEU A 238 12.45 18.57 15.55
CA LEU A 238 13.67 17.82 15.84
C LEU A 238 14.88 18.75 15.98
N PRO A 239 15.68 18.59 17.05
CA PRO A 239 16.94 19.36 17.20
C PRO A 239 17.91 19.09 16.04
N ALA A 240 18.65 20.13 15.64
CA ALA A 240 19.61 20.03 14.52
C ALA A 240 20.60 18.85 14.65
N PRO A 241 21.20 18.56 15.82
CA PRO A 241 22.11 17.41 15.93
C PRO A 241 21.41 16.07 15.70
N VAL A 242 20.13 15.93 16.11
CA VAL A 242 19.35 14.70 15.86
C VAL A 242 19.04 14.59 14.36
N THR A 243 18.66 15.68 13.71
CA THR A 243 18.41 15.73 12.25
C THR A 243 19.65 15.33 11.47
N LEU A 244 20.83 15.86 11.85
CA LEU A 244 22.10 15.48 11.25
C LEU A 244 22.46 14.02 11.47
N ALA A 245 22.23 13.49 12.68
CA ALA A 245 22.46 12.07 12.97
C ALA A 245 21.57 11.16 12.12
N ILE A 246 20.29 11.52 11.91
CA ILE A 246 19.36 10.77 11.06
C ILE A 246 19.81 10.86 9.59
N ALA A 247 20.25 12.04 9.12
CA ALA A 247 20.78 12.20 7.77
C ALA A 247 22.04 11.36 7.55
N ALA A 248 22.96 11.36 8.50
CA ALA A 248 24.16 10.53 8.46
C ALA A 248 23.82 9.04 8.46
N ALA A 249 22.87 8.60 9.31
CA ALA A 249 22.42 7.21 9.35
C ALA A 249 21.79 6.79 7.99
N GLY A 250 20.98 7.64 7.39
CA GLY A 250 20.39 7.42 6.06
C GLY A 250 21.47 7.33 4.97
N ALA A 251 22.44 8.22 4.98
CA ALA A 251 23.56 8.21 4.03
C ALA A 251 24.43 6.95 4.19
N LEU A 252 24.77 6.56 5.41
CA LEU A 252 25.51 5.34 5.70
C LEU A 252 24.72 4.09 5.26
N ALA A 253 23.39 4.08 5.49
CA ALA A 253 22.53 2.99 5.06
C ALA A 253 22.47 2.90 3.52
N ALA A 254 22.43 4.03 2.80
CA ALA A 254 22.46 4.06 1.34
C ALA A 254 23.78 3.51 0.79
N VAL A 255 24.93 3.96 1.34
CA VAL A 255 26.27 3.48 0.96
C VAL A 255 26.41 2.00 1.30
N GLY A 256 25.97 1.58 2.49
CA GLY A 256 26.00 0.19 2.94
C GLY A 256 25.15 -0.72 2.05
N LEU A 257 23.94 -0.28 1.68
CA LEU A 257 23.05 -1.01 0.76
C LEU A 257 23.67 -1.14 -0.62
N TRP A 258 24.21 -0.05 -1.18
CA TRP A 258 24.90 -0.06 -2.47
C TRP A 258 26.09 -1.00 -2.49
N TRP A 259 26.96 -0.94 -1.46
CA TRP A 259 28.12 -1.84 -1.33
C TRP A 259 27.69 -3.31 -1.20
N ARG A 260 26.61 -3.57 -0.42
CA ARG A 260 26.06 -4.89 -0.24
C ARG A 260 25.47 -5.46 -1.53
N MET A 261 24.74 -4.66 -2.32
CA MET A 261 24.23 -5.05 -3.64
C MET A 261 25.37 -5.44 -4.61
N ARG A 262 26.55 -4.85 -4.45
CA ARG A 262 27.73 -5.21 -5.25
C ARG A 262 28.34 -6.54 -4.79
N ARG A 263 28.36 -6.81 -3.48
CA ARG A 263 28.96 -8.02 -2.91
C ARG A 263 28.03 -9.23 -2.88
N LEU A 264 26.74 -9.00 -2.75
CA LEU A 264 25.69 -10.02 -2.69
C LEU A 264 24.66 -9.77 -3.80
N PRO A 265 24.92 -10.26 -5.03
CA PRO A 265 24.00 -10.06 -6.16
C PRO A 265 22.58 -10.57 -5.91
N ASP A 266 22.44 -11.59 -5.07
CA ASP A 266 21.19 -12.24 -4.65
C ASP A 266 20.74 -11.80 -3.24
N GLY A 267 21.24 -10.66 -2.75
CA GLY A 267 20.89 -10.06 -1.46
C GLY A 267 19.42 -9.67 -1.35
N PHE A 268 19.08 -8.89 -0.31
CA PHE A 268 17.70 -8.41 -0.07
C PHE A 268 17.17 -7.56 -1.23
N VAL A 269 18.03 -6.78 -1.87
CA VAL A 269 17.76 -6.03 -3.11
C VAL A 269 18.63 -6.62 -4.22
N PRO A 270 18.12 -7.59 -5.02
CA PRO A 270 18.91 -8.24 -6.05
C PRO A 270 19.25 -7.25 -7.18
N ARG A 271 20.53 -7.13 -7.48
CA ARG A 271 21.01 -6.22 -8.54
C ARG A 271 20.35 -6.50 -9.89
N ARG A 272 20.12 -7.78 -10.22
CA ARG A 272 19.47 -8.18 -11.48
C ARG A 272 18.04 -7.67 -11.62
N VAL A 273 17.29 -7.56 -10.50
CA VAL A 273 15.92 -7.02 -10.48
C VAL A 273 15.96 -5.51 -10.68
N ILE A 274 16.81 -4.80 -9.93
CA ILE A 274 16.93 -3.34 -10.05
C ILE A 274 17.48 -2.92 -11.41
N ALA A 275 18.42 -3.72 -11.98
CA ALA A 275 19.00 -3.46 -13.28
C ALA A 275 18.12 -3.88 -14.46
N ALA A 276 16.99 -4.58 -14.21
CA ALA A 276 16.05 -4.94 -15.26
C ALA A 276 15.48 -3.67 -15.92
N ARG A 277 15.47 -3.67 -17.25
CA ARG A 277 14.98 -2.51 -18.01
C ARG A 277 13.53 -2.21 -17.66
N GLY A 278 13.25 -0.96 -17.29
CA GLY A 278 11.90 -0.52 -16.92
C GLY A 278 11.52 -0.72 -15.44
N PHE A 279 12.19 -1.58 -14.67
CA PHE A 279 11.82 -1.86 -13.27
C PHE A 279 11.92 -0.63 -12.37
N LEU A 280 13.09 -0.02 -12.31
CA LEU A 280 13.31 1.18 -11.46
C LEU A 280 12.42 2.36 -11.86
N PRO A 281 12.26 2.70 -13.16
CA PRO A 281 11.30 3.71 -13.57
C PRO A 281 9.87 3.41 -13.21
N ALA A 282 9.40 2.18 -13.40
CA ALA A 282 8.04 1.80 -13.02
C ALA A 282 7.80 2.02 -11.52
N GLY A 283 8.76 1.62 -10.67
CA GLY A 283 8.69 1.84 -9.24
C GLY A 283 8.72 3.33 -8.85
N LEU A 284 9.58 4.13 -9.49
CA LEU A 284 9.66 5.57 -9.24
C LEU A 284 8.38 6.28 -9.68
N VAL A 285 7.87 6.01 -10.88
CA VAL A 285 6.60 6.59 -11.36
C VAL A 285 5.46 6.25 -10.41
N GLY A 286 5.33 4.97 -10.03
CA GLY A 286 4.32 4.55 -9.05
C GLY A 286 4.46 5.25 -7.71
N GLY A 287 5.69 5.32 -7.18
CA GLY A 287 5.96 6.00 -5.92
C GLY A 287 5.61 7.49 -5.95
N THR A 288 5.89 8.18 -7.07
CA THR A 288 5.55 9.61 -7.22
C THR A 288 4.04 9.84 -7.30
N ILE A 289 3.29 8.97 -7.99
CA ILE A 289 1.82 9.02 -8.06
C ILE A 289 1.24 8.82 -6.64
N PHE A 290 1.75 7.84 -5.89
CA PHE A 290 1.32 7.59 -4.52
C PHE A 290 1.64 8.76 -3.59
N ALA A 291 2.81 9.38 -3.73
CA ALA A 291 3.18 10.57 -2.96
C ALA A 291 2.19 11.72 -3.22
N GLY A 292 1.85 12.00 -4.46
CA GLY A 292 0.86 13.01 -4.82
C GLY A 292 -0.52 12.72 -4.21
N TYR A 293 -1.03 11.51 -4.40
CA TYR A 293 -2.34 11.10 -3.86
C TYR A 293 -2.41 11.17 -2.33
N TYR A 294 -1.43 10.58 -1.62
CA TYR A 294 -1.45 10.58 -0.16
C TYR A 294 -1.18 11.96 0.44
N GLY A 295 -0.46 12.83 -0.27
CA GLY A 295 -0.32 14.24 0.12
C GLY A 295 -1.65 14.98 0.04
N VAL A 296 -2.43 14.78 -1.04
CA VAL A 296 -3.81 15.30 -1.14
C VAL A 296 -4.69 14.70 -0.05
N LEU A 297 -4.65 13.38 0.15
CA LEU A 297 -5.46 12.69 1.15
C LEU A 297 -5.17 13.16 2.58
N PHE A 298 -3.94 13.59 2.84
CA PHE A 298 -3.56 14.18 4.13
C PHE A 298 -4.25 15.51 4.40
N LEU A 299 -4.31 16.41 3.39
CA LEU A 299 -4.85 17.76 3.56
C LEU A 299 -6.33 17.90 3.22
N ALA A 300 -6.88 17.14 2.27
CA ALA A 300 -8.22 17.33 1.75
C ALA A 300 -9.31 17.39 2.84
N PRO A 301 -9.34 16.50 3.87
CA PRO A 301 -10.33 16.59 4.92
C PRO A 301 -10.24 17.89 5.73
N SER A 302 -9.02 18.31 6.11
CA SER A 302 -8.84 19.55 6.88
C SER A 302 -9.20 20.80 6.09
N LEU A 303 -8.92 20.82 4.79
CA LEU A 303 -9.32 21.92 3.90
C LEU A 303 -10.84 22.00 3.74
N ILE A 304 -11.53 20.87 3.71
CA ILE A 304 -12.99 20.83 3.70
C ILE A 304 -13.56 21.34 5.02
N GLU A 305 -13.07 20.82 6.17
CA GLU A 305 -13.50 21.31 7.50
C GLU A 305 -13.31 22.81 7.67
N GLN A 306 -12.17 23.37 7.21
CA GLN A 306 -11.89 24.81 7.28
C GLN A 306 -12.87 25.67 6.48
N VAL A 307 -13.33 25.18 5.31
CA VAL A 307 -14.22 25.95 4.41
C VAL A 307 -15.69 25.78 4.79
N THR A 308 -16.11 24.57 5.19
CA THR A 308 -17.52 24.28 5.49
C THR A 308 -17.88 24.58 6.93
N GLY A 309 -16.91 24.64 7.83
CA GLY A 309 -17.12 24.70 9.27
C GLY A 309 -17.68 23.40 9.85
N GLY A 310 -17.78 22.34 9.01
CA GLY A 310 -18.31 21.04 9.38
C GLY A 310 -17.27 20.16 10.08
N GLY A 311 -17.71 18.96 10.46
CA GLY A 311 -16.85 17.98 11.13
C GLY A 311 -16.39 16.86 10.20
N ALA A 312 -15.72 15.88 10.80
CA ALA A 312 -15.15 14.72 10.10
C ALA A 312 -16.17 13.94 9.25
N LEU A 313 -17.45 13.85 9.69
CA LEU A 313 -18.50 13.17 8.92
C LEU A 313 -18.78 13.89 7.61
N GLU A 314 -18.90 15.23 7.64
CA GLU A 314 -19.15 16.03 6.44
C GLU A 314 -17.97 15.96 5.48
N ALA A 315 -16.74 16.11 6.00
CA ALA A 315 -15.53 15.96 5.19
C ALA A 315 -15.44 14.58 4.55
N GLY A 316 -15.73 13.52 5.31
CA GLY A 316 -15.78 12.15 4.82
C GLY A 316 -16.84 11.94 3.75
N ALA A 317 -18.05 12.48 3.94
CA ALA A 317 -19.16 12.36 2.99
C ALA A 317 -18.88 13.09 1.67
N LEU A 318 -18.32 14.30 1.74
CA LEU A 318 -17.95 15.08 0.55
C LEU A 318 -16.83 14.40 -0.27
N LEU A 319 -15.97 13.60 0.35
CA LEU A 319 -14.92 12.86 -0.37
C LEU A 319 -15.41 11.54 -1.00
N VAL A 320 -16.63 11.08 -0.73
CA VAL A 320 -17.18 9.84 -1.32
C VAL A 320 -17.20 9.86 -2.86
N PRO A 321 -17.67 10.92 -3.54
CA PRO A 321 -17.64 10.95 -4.99
C PRO A 321 -16.22 10.82 -5.56
N ALA A 322 -15.23 11.45 -4.92
CA ALA A 322 -13.84 11.33 -5.31
C ALA A 322 -13.34 9.89 -5.17
N ALA A 323 -13.60 9.26 -4.03
CA ALA A 323 -13.22 7.87 -3.78
C ALA A 323 -13.92 6.88 -4.71
N ALA A 324 -15.19 7.11 -5.05
CA ALA A 324 -15.97 6.28 -5.97
C ALA A 324 -15.38 6.26 -7.39
N CYS A 325 -14.63 7.30 -7.80
CA CYS A 325 -13.94 7.34 -9.09
C CYS A 325 -12.86 6.26 -9.23
N SER A 326 -12.38 5.67 -8.12
CA SER A 326 -11.38 4.59 -8.15
C SER A 326 -11.85 3.35 -8.91
N VAL A 327 -13.13 3.01 -8.80
CA VAL A 327 -13.71 1.79 -9.42
C VAL A 327 -13.75 1.89 -10.95
N PRO A 328 -14.33 2.92 -11.56
CA PRO A 328 -14.30 3.08 -13.01
C PRO A 328 -12.90 3.34 -13.55
N ALA A 329 -12.03 4.05 -12.79
CA ALA A 329 -10.64 4.28 -13.17
C ALA A 329 -9.87 2.97 -13.34
N GLY A 330 -9.96 2.03 -12.39
CA GLY A 330 -9.30 0.73 -12.49
C GLY A 330 -9.76 -0.10 -13.70
N ARG A 331 -11.06 -0.05 -14.02
CA ARG A 331 -11.61 -0.75 -15.21
C ARG A 331 -11.17 -0.10 -16.53
N LEU A 332 -11.20 1.23 -16.58
CA LEU A 332 -10.78 1.99 -17.77
C LEU A 332 -9.30 1.76 -18.05
N VAL A 333 -8.46 1.72 -17.03
CA VAL A 333 -7.03 1.46 -17.16
C VAL A 333 -6.78 0.07 -17.75
N GLY A 334 -7.51 -0.98 -17.33
CA GLY A 334 -7.43 -2.30 -17.95
C GLY A 334 -7.69 -2.24 -19.46
N ALA A 335 -8.76 -1.56 -19.87
CA ALA A 335 -9.08 -1.38 -21.30
C ALA A 335 -8.07 -0.50 -22.06
N LEU A 336 -7.43 0.45 -21.38
CA LEU A 336 -6.40 1.30 -21.97
C LEU A 336 -5.07 0.55 -22.18
N THR A 337 -4.70 -0.35 -21.28
CA THR A 337 -3.49 -1.17 -21.42
C THR A 337 -3.57 -2.18 -22.58
N ASP A 338 -4.79 -2.52 -23.05
CA ASP A 338 -4.99 -3.31 -24.27
C ASP A 338 -4.72 -2.49 -25.56
N ARG A 339 -4.79 -1.16 -25.49
CA ARG A 339 -4.69 -0.26 -26.67
C ARG A 339 -3.41 0.58 -26.68
N PHE A 340 -2.90 0.92 -25.52
CA PHE A 340 -1.76 1.79 -25.35
C PHE A 340 -0.65 1.10 -24.56
N ALA A 341 0.59 1.47 -24.82
CA ALA A 341 1.70 0.95 -24.07
C ALA A 341 1.62 1.36 -22.58
N SER A 342 2.03 0.48 -21.68
CA SER A 342 1.93 0.68 -20.22
C SER A 342 2.59 1.98 -19.74
N TRP A 343 3.66 2.45 -20.43
CA TRP A 343 4.31 3.72 -20.09
C TRP A 343 3.45 4.95 -20.44
N GLN A 344 2.65 4.90 -21.54
CA GLN A 344 1.72 5.98 -21.92
C GLN A 344 0.57 6.07 -20.93
N VAL A 345 0.03 4.92 -20.54
CA VAL A 345 -1.00 4.85 -19.50
C VAL A 345 -0.47 5.39 -18.19
N SER A 346 0.75 4.99 -17.78
CA SER A 346 1.40 5.50 -16.56
C SER A 346 1.66 7.01 -16.61
N ALA A 347 2.04 7.57 -17.77
CA ALA A 347 2.19 9.00 -17.96
C ALA A 347 0.86 9.74 -17.79
N GLY A 348 -0.22 9.21 -18.37
CA GLY A 348 -1.57 9.77 -18.19
C GLY A 348 -2.00 9.77 -16.71
N LEU A 349 -1.73 8.68 -15.99
CA LEU A 349 -2.05 8.58 -14.56
C LEU A 349 -1.23 9.54 -13.70
N ALA A 350 0.05 9.73 -14.03
CA ALA A 350 0.89 10.74 -13.38
C ALA A 350 0.36 12.15 -13.65
N ALA A 351 -0.05 12.44 -14.89
CA ALA A 351 -0.66 13.72 -15.27
C ALA A 351 -1.97 13.98 -14.48
N PHE A 352 -2.87 13.00 -14.37
CA PHE A 352 -4.05 13.11 -13.52
C PHE A 352 -3.70 13.46 -12.07
N THR A 353 -2.66 12.83 -11.52
CA THR A 353 -2.21 13.12 -10.16
C THR A 353 -1.65 14.53 -10.04
N VAL A 354 -0.81 14.98 -10.99
CA VAL A 354 -0.28 16.36 -11.02
C VAL A 354 -1.42 17.37 -11.04
N VAL A 355 -2.35 17.22 -11.98
CA VAL A 355 -3.50 18.13 -12.11
C VAL A 355 -4.34 18.11 -10.83
N GLY A 356 -4.61 16.93 -10.27
CA GLY A 356 -5.35 16.78 -9.02
C GLY A 356 -4.72 17.52 -7.85
N VAL A 357 -3.40 17.37 -7.66
CA VAL A 357 -2.64 18.09 -6.63
C VAL A 357 -2.71 19.60 -6.85
N LEU A 358 -2.51 20.07 -8.08
CA LEU A 358 -2.52 21.49 -8.41
C LEU A 358 -3.92 22.12 -8.25
N VAL A 359 -5.00 21.39 -8.60
CA VAL A 359 -6.38 21.86 -8.40
C VAL A 359 -6.67 22.06 -6.92
N VAL A 360 -6.30 21.11 -6.05
CA VAL A 360 -6.47 21.26 -4.59
C VAL A 360 -5.63 22.42 -4.06
N ALA A 361 -4.42 22.62 -4.58
CA ALA A 361 -3.54 23.69 -4.15
C ALA A 361 -4.03 25.10 -4.57
N ALA A 362 -4.48 25.23 -5.81
CA ALA A 362 -4.79 26.53 -6.43
C ALA A 362 -6.18 27.07 -6.09
N PHE A 363 -7.19 26.20 -5.94
CA PHE A 363 -8.59 26.62 -5.80
C PHE A 363 -9.12 26.44 -4.38
N HIS A 364 -10.00 27.35 -3.97
CA HIS A 364 -10.65 27.35 -2.67
C HIS A 364 -12.07 26.80 -2.79
N GLY A 365 -12.55 26.16 -1.71
CA GLY A 365 -13.88 25.60 -1.64
C GLY A 365 -13.93 24.07 -1.71
N PRO A 366 -15.04 23.44 -1.32
CA PRO A 366 -15.17 22.00 -1.24
C PRO A 366 -15.16 21.34 -2.62
N ILE A 367 -15.76 21.94 -3.63
CA ILE A 367 -15.85 21.37 -4.99
C ILE A 367 -14.48 21.14 -5.63
N PRO A 368 -13.58 22.16 -5.70
CA PRO A 368 -12.22 21.92 -6.21
C PRO A 368 -11.43 20.88 -5.41
N VAL A 369 -11.57 20.85 -4.08
CA VAL A 369 -10.89 19.85 -3.25
C VAL A 369 -11.38 18.44 -3.60
N VAL A 370 -12.70 18.25 -3.75
CA VAL A 370 -13.27 16.95 -4.16
C VAL A 370 -12.84 16.58 -5.58
N ALA A 371 -12.91 17.51 -6.54
CA ALA A 371 -12.52 17.26 -7.93
C ALA A 371 -11.02 16.92 -8.06
N GLY A 372 -10.14 17.68 -7.40
CA GLY A 372 -8.72 17.41 -7.40
C GLY A 372 -8.38 16.09 -6.71
N THR A 373 -9.07 15.76 -5.61
CA THR A 373 -8.93 14.46 -4.95
C THR A 373 -9.39 13.33 -5.87
N ALA A 374 -10.48 13.50 -6.62
CA ALA A 374 -10.95 12.51 -7.60
C ALA A 374 -9.90 12.22 -8.69
N LEU A 375 -9.27 13.27 -9.23
CA LEU A 375 -8.18 13.12 -10.20
C LEU A 375 -6.99 12.35 -9.59
N ALA A 376 -6.58 12.69 -8.37
CA ALA A 376 -5.49 12.01 -7.69
C ALA A 376 -5.83 10.53 -7.38
N VAL A 377 -7.09 10.23 -7.00
CA VAL A 377 -7.61 8.86 -6.81
C VAL A 377 -7.58 8.07 -8.10
N CYS A 378 -7.96 8.66 -9.23
CA CYS A 378 -7.88 8.00 -10.55
C CYS A 378 -6.43 7.64 -10.90
N GLY A 379 -5.49 8.56 -10.66
CA GLY A 379 -4.06 8.30 -10.82
C GLY A 379 -3.58 7.12 -9.95
N PHE A 380 -3.92 7.15 -8.67
CA PHE A 380 -3.57 6.12 -7.69
C PHE A 380 -4.16 4.74 -8.05
N ALA A 381 -5.47 4.65 -8.30
CA ALA A 381 -6.14 3.39 -8.59
C ALA A 381 -5.65 2.78 -9.91
N GLY A 382 -5.43 3.63 -10.91
CA GLY A 382 -4.86 3.20 -12.18
C GLY A 382 -3.44 2.72 -12.06
N ALA A 383 -2.58 3.42 -11.31
CA ALA A 383 -1.20 3.01 -11.07
C ALA A 383 -1.10 1.66 -10.37
N GLN A 384 -1.97 1.40 -9.39
CA GLN A 384 -2.10 0.09 -8.76
C GLN A 384 -2.37 -1.02 -9.79
N ALA A 385 -3.33 -0.80 -10.70
CA ALA A 385 -3.70 -1.80 -11.69
C ALA A 385 -2.56 -2.10 -12.68
N VAL A 386 -1.92 -1.05 -13.24
CA VAL A 386 -0.84 -1.20 -14.24
C VAL A 386 0.41 -1.79 -13.60
N LEU A 387 0.87 -1.24 -12.49
CA LEU A 387 2.19 -1.56 -11.94
C LEU A 387 2.24 -2.94 -11.29
N VAL A 388 1.13 -3.35 -10.65
CA VAL A 388 1.03 -4.72 -10.10
C VAL A 388 1.06 -5.77 -11.23
N GLY A 389 0.44 -5.48 -12.36
CA GLY A 389 0.49 -6.35 -13.55
C GLY A 389 1.86 -6.38 -14.23
N LEU A 390 2.56 -5.25 -14.24
CA LEU A 390 3.82 -5.09 -14.98
C LEU A 390 5.03 -5.76 -14.31
N ALA A 391 5.09 -5.80 -12.98
CA ALA A 391 6.26 -6.30 -12.25
C ALA A 391 6.72 -7.71 -12.67
N PRO A 392 5.82 -8.70 -12.83
CA PRO A 392 6.19 -10.04 -13.26
C PRO A 392 6.72 -10.13 -14.70
N GLU A 393 6.40 -9.14 -15.55
CA GLU A 393 6.79 -9.12 -16.97
C GLU A 393 8.20 -8.55 -17.16
N LEU A 394 8.64 -7.70 -16.22
CA LEU A 394 9.94 -7.02 -16.30
C LEU A 394 11.13 -7.90 -15.90
N VAL A 395 10.90 -9.06 -15.31
CA VAL A 395 11.95 -9.91 -14.72
C VAL A 395 11.76 -11.39 -15.08
N ALA A 396 12.85 -12.16 -14.95
CA ALA A 396 12.77 -13.61 -15.14
C ALA A 396 11.81 -14.28 -14.12
N ALA A 397 11.24 -15.42 -14.47
CA ALA A 397 10.23 -16.13 -13.66
C ALA A 397 10.67 -16.35 -12.20
N ARG A 398 11.95 -16.70 -11.97
CA ARG A 398 12.54 -16.92 -10.64
C ARG A 398 12.56 -15.67 -9.74
N ASP A 399 12.48 -14.47 -10.32
CA ASP A 399 12.63 -13.20 -9.60
C ASP A 399 11.29 -12.46 -9.41
N ARG A 400 10.17 -13.00 -9.93
CA ARG A 400 8.85 -12.34 -9.96
C ARG A 400 8.36 -11.92 -8.57
N ASP A 401 8.43 -12.80 -7.59
CA ASP A 401 7.95 -12.49 -6.23
C ASP A 401 8.81 -11.42 -5.56
N THR A 402 10.12 -11.45 -5.78
CA THR A 402 11.04 -10.42 -5.27
C THR A 402 10.81 -9.09 -5.96
N ALA A 403 10.61 -9.09 -7.28
CA ALA A 403 10.30 -7.89 -8.05
C ALA A 403 8.97 -7.28 -7.60
N GLN A 404 7.93 -8.10 -7.43
CA GLN A 404 6.63 -7.65 -6.91
C GLN A 404 6.77 -6.99 -5.54
N GLY A 405 7.51 -7.61 -4.62
CA GLY A 405 7.74 -7.04 -3.28
C GLY A 405 8.50 -5.72 -3.31
N LEU A 406 9.57 -5.62 -4.12
CA LEU A 406 10.35 -4.39 -4.26
C LEU A 406 9.59 -3.28 -4.99
N LEU A 407 8.82 -3.60 -6.02
CA LEU A 407 7.97 -2.63 -6.70
C LEU A 407 6.91 -2.09 -5.75
N SER A 408 6.23 -2.97 -5.01
CA SER A 408 5.27 -2.57 -3.99
C SER A 408 5.90 -1.71 -2.90
N PHE A 409 7.13 -2.04 -2.47
CA PHE A 409 7.90 -1.20 -1.55
C PHE A 409 8.08 0.22 -2.07
N MET A 410 8.53 0.40 -3.32
CA MET A 410 8.76 1.72 -3.91
C MET A 410 7.46 2.53 -4.00
N ILE A 411 6.37 1.88 -4.38
CA ILE A 411 5.04 2.49 -4.51
C ILE A 411 4.54 2.95 -3.13
N PHE A 412 4.51 2.06 -2.15
CA PHE A 412 4.00 2.39 -0.80
C PHE A 412 4.89 3.35 -0.04
N LEU A 413 6.21 3.35 -0.31
CA LEU A 413 7.12 4.36 0.25
C LEU A 413 6.69 5.78 -0.18
N GLY A 414 6.25 5.94 -1.44
CA GLY A 414 5.64 7.19 -1.91
C GLY A 414 4.46 7.63 -1.05
N GLY A 415 3.62 6.67 -0.64
CA GLY A 415 2.49 6.96 0.27
C GLY A 415 2.90 7.51 1.65
N GLY A 416 4.11 7.20 2.12
CA GLY A 416 4.69 7.83 3.31
C GLY A 416 5.35 9.18 3.03
N ILE A 417 5.98 9.33 1.86
CA ILE A 417 6.65 10.57 1.44
C ILE A 417 5.65 11.72 1.27
N GLY A 418 4.49 11.47 0.67
CA GLY A 418 3.49 12.50 0.38
C GLY A 418 3.07 13.32 1.61
N PRO A 419 2.44 12.70 2.62
CA PRO A 419 2.07 13.39 3.86
C PRO A 419 3.27 14.01 4.57
N ALA A 420 4.41 13.31 4.59
CA ALA A 420 5.63 13.79 5.21
C ALA A 420 6.17 15.08 4.58
N ALA A 421 6.20 15.14 3.26
CA ALA A 421 6.64 16.30 2.52
C ALA A 421 5.69 17.50 2.73
N VAL A 422 4.38 17.27 2.64
CA VAL A 422 3.39 18.33 2.89
C VAL A 422 3.51 18.85 4.31
N ALA A 423 3.58 17.97 5.31
CA ALA A 423 3.71 18.36 6.71
C ALA A 423 5.00 19.16 6.98
N GLY A 424 6.12 18.74 6.41
CA GLY A 424 7.39 19.47 6.52
C GLY A 424 7.34 20.83 5.86
N LEU A 425 6.79 20.93 4.66
CA LEU A 425 6.64 22.19 3.91
C LEU A 425 5.67 23.15 4.58
N SER A 426 4.61 22.66 5.22
CA SER A 426 3.61 23.47 5.92
C SER A 426 4.18 24.22 7.15
N THR A 427 5.39 23.89 7.59
CA THR A 427 6.08 24.62 8.66
C THR A 427 6.73 25.92 8.20
N ILE A 428 7.03 26.02 6.91
CA ILE A 428 7.74 27.15 6.31
C ILE A 428 6.92 27.93 5.29
N ALA A 429 5.77 27.38 4.89
CA ALA A 429 4.86 27.98 3.90
C ALA A 429 3.41 27.58 4.23
N PRO A 430 2.41 28.32 3.72
CA PRO A 430 1.01 27.90 3.83
C PRO A 430 0.80 26.49 3.27
N GLU A 431 -0.12 25.71 3.88
CA GLU A 431 -0.38 24.29 3.53
C GLU A 431 -0.61 24.07 2.02
N ARG A 432 -1.28 25.00 1.36
CA ARG A 432 -1.54 24.95 -0.10
C ARG A 432 -0.29 25.15 -0.93
N VAL A 433 0.63 26.00 -0.48
CA VAL A 433 1.94 26.19 -1.13
C VAL A 433 2.76 24.90 -0.96
N GLY A 434 2.76 24.29 0.22
CA GLY A 434 3.38 22.99 0.46
C GLY A 434 2.84 21.91 -0.48
N LEU A 435 1.53 21.90 -0.70
CA LEU A 435 0.89 20.97 -1.64
C LEU A 435 1.26 21.28 -3.11
N ALA A 436 1.33 22.56 -3.49
CA ALA A 436 1.76 22.94 -4.84
C ALA A 436 3.22 22.51 -5.12
N VAL A 437 4.10 22.67 -4.13
CA VAL A 437 5.50 22.19 -4.23
C VAL A 437 5.55 20.66 -4.32
N LEU A 438 4.66 19.95 -3.59
CA LEU A 438 4.56 18.50 -3.69
C LEU A 438 4.25 18.05 -5.13
N ALA A 439 3.53 18.84 -5.94
CA ALA A 439 3.23 18.50 -7.33
C ALA A 439 4.51 18.28 -8.18
N ALA A 440 5.66 18.81 -7.76
CA ALA A 440 6.93 18.54 -8.41
C ALA A 440 7.31 17.04 -8.38
N ILE A 441 6.88 16.30 -7.36
CA ILE A 441 7.17 14.87 -7.24
C ILE A 441 6.44 14.07 -8.34
N PRO A 442 5.09 14.09 -8.46
CA PRO A 442 4.42 13.38 -9.54
C PRO A 442 4.73 13.98 -10.93
N LEU A 443 5.11 15.27 -11.03
CA LEU A 443 5.60 15.87 -12.26
C LEU A 443 6.93 15.24 -12.71
N ALA A 444 7.85 14.96 -11.78
CA ALA A 444 9.06 14.23 -12.08
C ALA A 444 8.76 12.80 -12.56
N GLY A 445 7.75 12.13 -11.97
CA GLY A 445 7.25 10.83 -12.45
C GLY A 445 6.68 10.90 -13.86
N LEU A 446 5.90 11.94 -14.17
CA LEU A 446 5.39 12.21 -15.52
C LEU A 446 6.55 12.42 -16.52
N ALA A 447 7.50 13.29 -16.20
CA ALA A 447 8.67 13.53 -17.04
C ALA A 447 9.47 12.23 -17.30
N LEU A 448 9.67 11.41 -16.25
CA LEU A 448 10.35 10.13 -16.37
C LEU A 448 9.59 9.15 -17.29
N SER A 449 8.27 9.17 -17.27
CA SER A 449 7.44 8.35 -18.16
C SER A 449 7.56 8.79 -19.62
N LEU A 450 7.72 10.09 -19.89
CA LEU A 450 7.79 10.65 -21.24
C LEU A 450 9.20 10.54 -21.87
N THR A 451 10.26 10.46 -21.07
CA THR A 451 11.65 10.44 -21.57
C THR A 451 12.15 9.07 -22.00
N ARG A 452 11.35 8.01 -21.85
CA ARG A 452 11.79 6.66 -22.21
C ARG A 452 11.13 6.16 -23.49
N PRO A 453 11.93 5.60 -24.42
CA PRO A 453 11.38 4.92 -25.60
C PRO A 453 10.58 3.69 -25.16
N PRO A 454 9.56 3.30 -25.95
CA PRO A 454 8.78 2.10 -25.67
C PRO A 454 9.71 0.89 -25.58
N ILE A 455 9.44 0.00 -24.61
CA ILE A 455 9.98 -1.35 -24.67
C ILE A 455 9.28 -1.96 -25.90
N THR A 456 9.96 -1.94 -27.02
CA THR A 456 9.53 -2.69 -28.22
C THR A 456 9.65 -4.16 -27.88
N HIS A 457 8.52 -4.85 -27.80
CA HIS A 457 8.43 -6.31 -27.79
C HIS A 457 8.85 -6.87 -29.11
#